data_6b62f58ecd79dd9277aa9d97d2904277
#
_entry.id   6b62f58ecd79dd9277aa9d97d2904277
#
_cell.length_a   1.000
_cell.length_b   1.000
_cell.length_c   1.000
_cell.angle_alpha   90.00
_cell.angle_beta   90.00
_cell.angle_gamma   90.00
#
_symmetry.space_group_name_H-M   'P 1'
#
loop_
_entity.id
_entity.type
_entity.pdbx_description
1 polymer ?
#
loop_
_entity_poly.entity_id
_entity_poly.type
_entity_poly.pdbx_seq_one_letter_code
_entity_poly.pdbx_strand_id
1 'polypeptide(L)'
;MTPPIYPALNGTVESFAALAYDNPVVVRGWGLVAGLPDTGSGEMPPEIRSLLMDRLLKNGVGFLTQGTGQYDPQKILSSRQVAAVFVEGAIPPLATRGTTFDLYLRALPNTQTTNLENGLLWPVNLRVHISAALQTNPIAKGRGPVFCNPFNSTGVALHKANAIVRHGRVLGGGVVMRSDPVILELYHPSYRIAALVERIINQRYGSYPAAATAENDLVIKIRVPRRFRRNPRYFVNLLMHLYLQQNAPGFTRRQAGVLIHALDDPNAPRREIAIALQQLGRTIIPILRRYYGAKQQAVRYYCLQAGTLLGDEDAVQRIIPIATDKASPFQLAAIHALERCKDRINATLAFTRLLASPEASMRLLAYRALRKIHSRTILSQTIAGKFSLDVLPCDSPPLLYATTTGRQRLALIGRIASLPPGSLYVSPHDTITVNYPLAAAPRAGDAKFHDGKPPVQLYYRDPLTNHAVEITCGPSLPNIITALGSAPNPFSPDYNPRKQYIALSYQRLLVMLYQMVQTNQIQASFRLQKMIPNQLAQVTTLNRPRPSRSLLGRSNVSTTEPAAVSPYNTNLPGEIPNKTHP
;
A
#
# COMPACT_ATOMS: atom_id res chain seq x y z
N MET A 1 14.72 -32.73 -0.99
CA MET A 1 15.27 -32.65 -2.38
C MET A 1 15.66 -31.24 -2.66
N THR A 2 16.92 -31.00 -3.01
CA THR A 2 17.40 -29.69 -3.47
C THR A 2 16.72 -29.36 -4.81
N PRO A 3 16.14 -28.16 -4.98
CA PRO A 3 15.58 -27.77 -6.27
C PRO A 3 16.70 -27.72 -7.32
N PRO A 4 16.42 -28.04 -8.59
CA PRO A 4 17.40 -27.90 -9.64
C PRO A 4 17.78 -26.43 -9.83
N ILE A 5 19.05 -26.13 -9.64
CA ILE A 5 19.59 -24.76 -9.77
C ILE A 5 20.34 -24.68 -11.10
N TYR A 6 20.17 -23.53 -11.79
CA TYR A 6 20.89 -23.30 -13.05
C TYR A 6 22.41 -23.32 -12.80
N PRO A 7 23.21 -24.04 -13.65
CA PRO A 7 24.63 -24.31 -13.35
C PRO A 7 25.48 -23.10 -13.01
N ALA A 8 25.22 -21.94 -13.66
CA ALA A 8 25.96 -20.70 -13.38
C ALA A 8 25.68 -20.11 -11.99
N LEU A 9 24.58 -20.51 -11.32
CA LEU A 9 24.21 -20.07 -9.98
C LEU A 9 24.64 -21.04 -8.88
N ASN A 10 25.27 -22.16 -9.23
CA ASN A 10 25.81 -23.10 -8.24
C ASN A 10 26.84 -22.42 -7.34
N GLY A 11 26.83 -22.76 -6.05
CA GLY A 11 27.69 -22.15 -5.04
C GLY A 11 27.16 -20.85 -4.44
N THR A 12 25.96 -20.42 -4.82
CA THR A 12 25.21 -19.33 -4.12
C THR A 12 24.54 -19.86 -2.85
N VAL A 13 24.11 -18.98 -1.96
CA VAL A 13 23.36 -19.36 -0.74
C VAL A 13 22.13 -20.21 -1.09
N GLU A 14 21.44 -19.90 -2.20
CA GLU A 14 20.29 -20.65 -2.69
C GLU A 14 20.60 -22.12 -2.99
N SER A 15 21.88 -22.43 -3.32
CA SER A 15 22.32 -23.82 -3.53
C SER A 15 22.34 -24.65 -2.23
N PHE A 16 22.32 -24.01 -1.08
CA PHE A 16 22.49 -24.66 0.23
C PHE A 16 21.31 -24.47 1.15
N ALA A 17 20.49 -23.43 0.94
CA ALA A 17 19.41 -23.04 1.86
C ALA A 17 18.17 -22.54 1.13
N ALA A 18 17.03 -22.69 1.79
CA ALA A 18 15.75 -22.09 1.39
C ALA A 18 15.22 -21.15 2.47
N LEU A 19 14.29 -20.28 2.07
CA LEU A 19 13.48 -19.51 3.03
C LEU A 19 12.45 -20.43 3.69
N ALA A 20 12.45 -20.50 5.03
CA ALA A 20 11.50 -21.33 5.77
C ALA A 20 10.06 -20.81 5.66
N TYR A 21 9.86 -19.47 5.70
CA TYR A 21 8.52 -18.86 5.68
C TYR A 21 8.51 -17.60 4.81
N ASP A 22 7.76 -17.62 3.72
CA ASP A 22 7.48 -16.46 2.84
C ASP A 22 5.96 -16.22 2.72
N ASN A 23 5.18 -16.57 3.75
CA ASN A 23 3.74 -16.40 3.76
C ASN A 23 3.31 -15.15 4.55
N PRO A 24 2.23 -14.47 4.13
CA PRO A 24 1.67 -13.39 4.90
C PRO A 24 1.06 -13.91 6.21
N VAL A 25 1.18 -13.12 7.28
CA VAL A 25 0.66 -13.47 8.60
C VAL A 25 -0.67 -12.74 8.83
N VAL A 26 -1.75 -13.49 9.02
CA VAL A 26 -3.05 -12.92 9.37
C VAL A 26 -3.06 -12.49 10.83
N VAL A 27 -3.46 -11.26 11.07
CA VAL A 27 -3.64 -10.68 12.41
C VAL A 27 -5.07 -10.22 12.59
N ARG A 28 -5.56 -10.37 13.82
CA ARG A 28 -6.94 -10.12 14.18
C ARG A 28 -7.06 -9.38 15.50
N GLY A 29 -8.19 -8.70 15.69
CA GLY A 29 -8.51 -8.03 16.95
C GLY A 29 -9.94 -7.51 16.99
N TRP A 30 -10.43 -7.21 18.19
CA TRP A 30 -11.67 -6.47 18.37
C TRP A 30 -11.37 -5.00 18.47
N GLY A 31 -12.08 -4.15 17.74
CA GLY A 31 -11.88 -2.69 17.70
C GLY A 31 -13.17 -1.93 17.97
N LEU A 32 -13.02 -0.63 18.20
CA LEU A 32 -14.11 0.33 18.31
C LEU A 32 -13.97 1.34 17.17
N VAL A 33 -15.02 1.50 16.40
CA VAL A 33 -15.17 2.60 15.44
C VAL A 33 -16.03 3.66 16.10
N ALA A 34 -15.56 4.90 16.14
CA ALA A 34 -16.24 6.03 16.75
C ALA A 34 -16.47 7.16 15.72
N GLY A 35 -17.30 8.13 16.07
CA GLY A 35 -17.66 9.26 15.20
C GLY A 35 -18.64 8.87 14.08
N LEU A 36 -19.46 7.85 14.32
CA LEU A 36 -20.54 7.47 13.42
C LEU A 36 -21.74 8.41 13.56
N PRO A 37 -22.43 8.74 12.46
CA PRO A 37 -23.61 9.58 12.47
C PRO A 37 -24.85 8.78 12.89
N ASP A 38 -24.94 8.37 14.18
CA ASP A 38 -26.01 7.56 14.75
C ASP A 38 -26.32 6.24 14.01
N THR A 39 -25.36 5.78 13.19
CA THR A 39 -25.44 4.54 12.41
C THR A 39 -24.74 3.36 13.09
N GLY A 40 -24.15 3.58 14.25
CA GLY A 40 -23.54 2.56 15.09
C GLY A 40 -24.53 1.86 16.01
N SER A 41 -24.00 1.04 16.93
CA SER A 41 -24.78 0.34 17.96
C SER A 41 -23.90 0.10 19.18
N GLY A 42 -24.44 0.39 20.36
CA GLY A 42 -23.82 0.01 21.63
C GLY A 42 -23.96 -1.48 21.98
N GLU A 43 -24.65 -2.25 21.15
CA GLU A 43 -24.85 -3.68 21.37
C GLU A 43 -23.57 -4.46 21.07
N MET A 44 -23.12 -5.22 22.05
CA MET A 44 -21.95 -6.09 21.90
C MET A 44 -21.93 -7.15 22.99
N PRO A 45 -21.32 -8.32 22.75
CA PRO A 45 -21.14 -9.35 23.76
C PRO A 45 -20.39 -8.81 24.99
N PRO A 46 -20.73 -9.28 26.23
CA PRO A 46 -20.14 -8.78 27.48
C PRO A 46 -18.60 -8.87 27.51
N GLU A 47 -18.03 -9.93 26.94
CA GLU A 47 -16.58 -10.13 26.88
C GLU A 47 -15.90 -9.08 26.01
N ILE A 48 -16.50 -8.72 24.87
CA ILE A 48 -15.99 -7.67 23.98
C ILE A 48 -16.15 -6.31 24.64
N ARG A 49 -17.28 -6.07 25.35
CA ARG A 49 -17.52 -4.84 26.10
C ARG A 49 -16.44 -4.65 27.19
N SER A 50 -16.16 -5.67 27.97
CA SER A 50 -15.13 -5.63 29.02
C SER A 50 -13.74 -5.36 28.44
N LEU A 51 -13.39 -6.00 27.34
CA LEU A 51 -12.12 -5.78 26.63
C LEU A 51 -12.00 -4.36 26.08
N LEU A 52 -13.06 -3.80 25.50
CA LEU A 52 -13.07 -2.42 24.98
C LEU A 52 -13.05 -1.41 26.12
N MET A 53 -13.76 -1.67 27.22
CA MET A 53 -13.73 -0.86 28.43
C MET A 53 -12.31 -0.76 29.01
N ASP A 54 -11.65 -1.89 29.22
CA ASP A 54 -10.25 -1.93 29.70
C ASP A 54 -9.30 -1.14 28.78
N ARG A 55 -9.53 -1.19 27.47
CA ARG A 55 -8.72 -0.39 26.52
C ARG A 55 -9.00 1.11 26.59
N LEU A 56 -10.26 1.51 26.76
CA LEU A 56 -10.61 2.92 26.93
C LEU A 56 -9.91 3.49 28.15
N LEU A 57 -10.00 2.78 29.28
CA LEU A 57 -9.32 3.16 30.51
C LEU A 57 -7.79 3.21 30.34
N LYS A 58 -7.16 2.19 29.75
CA LYS A 58 -5.72 2.18 29.46
C LYS A 58 -5.25 3.29 28.51
N ASN A 59 -6.14 3.80 27.66
CA ASN A 59 -5.87 4.95 26.80
C ASN A 59 -6.23 6.29 27.45
N GLY A 60 -6.56 6.29 28.74
CA GLY A 60 -6.78 7.48 29.54
C GLY A 60 -8.18 8.10 29.43
N VAL A 61 -9.14 7.42 28.80
CA VAL A 61 -10.53 7.92 28.72
C VAL A 61 -11.19 7.77 30.10
N GLY A 62 -11.77 8.85 30.60
CA GLY A 62 -12.43 8.88 31.91
C GLY A 62 -11.54 9.34 33.07
N PHE A 63 -10.27 9.69 32.84
CA PHE A 63 -9.36 10.18 33.88
C PHE A 63 -9.31 11.73 33.93
N LEU A 64 -9.62 12.31 35.08
CA LEU A 64 -9.54 13.76 35.33
C LEU A 64 -8.15 14.34 35.06
N THR A 65 -7.09 13.58 35.42
CA THR A 65 -5.69 13.98 35.23
C THR A 65 -5.26 14.14 33.79
N GLN A 66 -6.01 13.54 32.84
CA GLN A 66 -5.73 13.65 31.41
C GLN A 66 -6.73 14.56 30.67
N GLY A 67 -7.55 15.31 31.39
CA GLY A 67 -8.56 16.21 30.81
C GLY A 67 -9.73 15.48 30.11
N THR A 68 -9.85 14.17 30.29
CA THR A 68 -10.89 13.33 29.69
C THR A 68 -11.94 12.82 30.69
N GLY A 69 -11.92 13.34 31.92
CA GLY A 69 -12.84 12.93 33.00
C GLY A 69 -14.32 13.18 32.70
N GLN A 70 -14.61 14.09 31.80
CA GLN A 70 -15.99 14.35 31.34
C GLN A 70 -16.55 13.21 30.44
N TYR A 71 -15.70 12.33 29.92
CA TYR A 71 -16.09 11.24 29.04
C TYR A 71 -16.22 9.94 29.83
N ASP A 72 -17.46 9.52 30.08
CA ASP A 72 -17.75 8.22 30.69
C ASP A 72 -17.58 7.08 29.66
N PRO A 73 -16.63 6.16 29.87
CA PRO A 73 -16.42 5.04 28.97
C PRO A 73 -17.66 4.18 28.74
N GLN A 74 -18.53 4.05 29.75
CA GLN A 74 -19.78 3.28 29.64
C GLN A 74 -20.76 3.97 28.69
N LYS A 75 -20.93 5.29 28.82
CA LYS A 75 -21.78 6.07 27.93
C LYS A 75 -21.27 6.03 26.49
N ILE A 76 -19.94 6.12 26.29
CA ILE A 76 -19.34 5.99 24.95
C ILE A 76 -19.71 4.64 24.34
N LEU A 77 -19.49 3.53 25.06
CA LEU A 77 -19.76 2.18 24.52
C LEU A 77 -21.25 1.88 24.32
N SER A 78 -22.15 2.64 24.92
CA SER A 78 -23.60 2.49 24.77
C SER A 78 -24.19 3.43 23.71
N SER A 79 -23.37 4.32 23.15
CA SER A 79 -23.82 5.31 22.16
C SER A 79 -24.02 4.68 20.77
N ARG A 80 -24.95 5.23 19.99
CA ARG A 80 -25.11 4.92 18.56
C ARG A 80 -24.05 5.57 17.67
N GLN A 81 -23.20 6.41 18.23
CA GLN A 81 -22.06 7.02 17.54
C GLN A 81 -20.82 6.12 17.51
N VAL A 82 -20.91 4.94 18.07
CA VAL A 82 -19.84 3.95 18.05
C VAL A 82 -20.33 2.59 17.54
N ALA A 83 -19.42 1.78 17.06
CA ALA A 83 -19.69 0.38 16.70
C ALA A 83 -18.52 -0.50 17.09
N ALA A 84 -18.79 -1.62 17.71
CA ALA A 84 -17.81 -2.67 17.89
C ALA A 84 -17.60 -3.41 16.57
N VAL A 85 -16.32 -3.62 16.22
CA VAL A 85 -15.94 -4.21 14.93
C VAL A 85 -14.91 -5.32 15.13
N PHE A 86 -15.00 -6.33 14.27
CA PHE A 86 -13.94 -7.28 14.06
C PHE A 86 -12.94 -6.70 13.07
N VAL A 87 -11.66 -6.74 13.43
CA VAL A 87 -10.57 -6.17 12.66
C VAL A 87 -9.64 -7.28 12.22
N GLU A 88 -9.40 -7.39 10.93
CA GLU A 88 -8.44 -8.32 10.34
C GLU A 88 -7.45 -7.58 9.45
N GLY A 89 -6.25 -8.14 9.34
CA GLY A 89 -5.24 -7.67 8.39
C GLY A 89 -4.23 -8.75 8.05
N ALA A 90 -3.62 -8.62 6.89
CA ALA A 90 -2.54 -9.49 6.45
C ALA A 90 -1.22 -8.72 6.49
N ILE A 91 -0.33 -9.09 7.40
CA ILE A 91 1.03 -8.58 7.43
C ILE A 91 1.78 -9.17 6.23
N PRO A 92 2.36 -8.35 5.35
CA PRO A 92 3.12 -8.86 4.21
C PRO A 92 4.29 -9.75 4.65
N PRO A 93 4.70 -10.72 3.82
CA PRO A 93 5.90 -11.51 4.09
C PRO A 93 7.12 -10.61 4.29
N LEU A 94 8.02 -11.02 5.18
CA LEU A 94 9.26 -10.31 5.50
C LEU A 94 9.04 -8.88 6.04
N ALA A 95 7.85 -8.57 6.56
CA ALA A 95 7.54 -7.25 7.07
C ALA A 95 8.46 -6.87 8.24
N THR A 96 8.97 -5.65 8.22
CA THR A 96 9.79 -5.09 9.29
C THR A 96 8.97 -4.15 10.18
N ARG A 97 9.47 -3.87 11.37
CA ARG A 97 8.84 -2.90 12.29
C ARG A 97 8.58 -1.58 11.57
N GLY A 98 7.34 -1.10 11.66
CA GLY A 98 6.88 0.12 10.99
C GLY A 98 6.30 -0.12 9.59
N THR A 99 6.32 -1.35 9.06
CA THR A 99 5.61 -1.68 7.82
C THR A 99 4.12 -1.46 8.02
N THR A 100 3.49 -0.74 7.08
CA THR A 100 2.04 -0.49 7.10
C THR A 100 1.31 -1.46 6.18
N PHE A 101 0.10 -1.84 6.58
CA PHE A 101 -0.79 -2.71 5.81
C PHE A 101 -2.25 -2.30 6.02
N ASP A 102 -3.13 -2.72 5.11
CA ASP A 102 -4.54 -2.41 5.19
C ASP A 102 -5.24 -3.29 6.23
N LEU A 103 -6.22 -2.70 6.92
CA LEU A 103 -7.09 -3.40 7.83
C LEU A 103 -8.48 -3.52 7.21
N TYR A 104 -9.11 -4.65 7.43
CA TYR A 104 -10.48 -4.94 7.06
C TYR A 104 -11.33 -4.93 8.32
N LEU A 105 -12.43 -4.21 8.25
CA LEU A 105 -13.37 -4.04 9.35
C LEU A 105 -14.70 -4.69 8.99
N ARG A 106 -15.29 -5.34 9.96
CA ARG A 106 -16.65 -5.87 9.87
C ARG A 106 -17.37 -5.58 11.18
N ALA A 107 -18.53 -4.90 11.11
CA ALA A 107 -19.39 -4.73 12.26
C ALA A 107 -19.80 -6.10 12.83
N LEU A 108 -19.96 -6.18 14.14
CA LEU A 108 -20.38 -7.42 14.80
C LEU A 108 -21.73 -7.89 14.23
N PRO A 109 -21.89 -9.20 14.01
CA PRO A 109 -23.20 -9.75 13.67
C PRO A 109 -24.20 -9.46 14.80
N ASN A 110 -25.47 -9.49 14.49
CA ASN A 110 -26.59 -9.30 15.43
C ASN A 110 -26.52 -7.97 16.22
N THR A 111 -25.97 -6.89 15.62
CA THR A 111 -26.02 -5.54 16.15
C THR A 111 -26.78 -4.63 15.21
N GLN A 112 -27.34 -3.54 15.74
CA GLN A 112 -28.09 -2.55 14.96
C GLN A 112 -27.19 -1.60 14.14
N THR A 113 -25.88 -1.84 14.07
CA THR A 113 -24.97 -1.05 13.24
C THR A 113 -25.38 -1.15 11.77
N THR A 114 -25.71 -0.03 11.17
CA THR A 114 -26.14 0.05 9.75
C THR A 114 -25.00 0.51 8.84
N ASN A 115 -24.18 1.45 9.27
CA ASN A 115 -23.14 2.03 8.42
C ASN A 115 -21.88 2.39 9.22
N LEU A 116 -20.70 2.03 8.69
CA LEU A 116 -19.38 2.37 9.25
C LEU A 116 -18.73 3.59 8.55
N GLU A 117 -19.42 4.21 7.62
CA GLU A 117 -18.91 5.33 6.85
C GLU A 117 -18.60 6.53 7.73
N ASN A 118 -17.52 7.24 7.41
CA ASN A 118 -16.99 8.37 8.17
C ASN A 118 -16.48 8.07 9.58
N GLY A 119 -16.55 6.80 10.03
CA GLY A 119 -16.05 6.40 11.33
C GLY A 119 -14.52 6.45 11.42
N LEU A 120 -14.01 6.51 12.64
CA LEU A 120 -12.59 6.44 12.98
C LEU A 120 -12.34 5.18 13.82
N LEU A 121 -11.52 4.26 13.33
CA LEU A 121 -11.06 3.13 14.11
C LEU A 121 -10.10 3.62 15.21
N TRP A 122 -10.48 3.40 16.46
CA TRP A 122 -9.63 3.67 17.61
C TRP A 122 -8.46 2.68 17.69
N PRO A 123 -7.39 3.02 18.42
CA PRO A 123 -6.22 2.16 18.53
C PRO A 123 -6.58 0.75 18.96
N VAL A 124 -6.22 -0.23 18.14
CA VAL A 124 -6.48 -1.67 18.37
C VAL A 124 -5.18 -2.46 18.32
N ASN A 125 -5.00 -3.36 19.26
CA ASN A 125 -3.90 -4.33 19.24
C ASN A 125 -4.31 -5.54 18.42
N LEU A 126 -3.43 -5.95 17.50
CA LEU A 126 -3.66 -7.07 16.58
C LEU A 126 -2.71 -8.22 16.93
N ARG A 127 -3.27 -9.43 16.94
CA ARG A 127 -2.60 -10.68 17.33
C ARG A 127 -2.83 -11.75 16.26
N VAL A 128 -1.99 -12.77 16.24
CA VAL A 128 -2.18 -13.94 15.35
C VAL A 128 -3.39 -14.76 15.78
N HIS A 129 -3.54 -14.97 17.08
CA HIS A 129 -4.66 -15.72 17.68
C HIS A 129 -5.48 -14.83 18.62
N ILE A 130 -6.81 -14.96 18.55
CA ILE A 130 -7.76 -14.21 19.40
C ILE A 130 -8.33 -15.12 20.51
N SER A 131 -7.65 -16.16 20.89
CA SER A 131 -8.13 -16.99 22.02
C SER A 131 -7.94 -16.24 23.34
N ALA A 132 -8.96 -16.23 24.18
CA ALA A 132 -8.86 -15.71 25.55
C ALA A 132 -7.83 -16.49 26.39
N ALA A 133 -7.63 -17.77 26.08
CA ALA A 133 -6.68 -18.66 26.77
C ALA A 133 -5.21 -18.41 26.34
N LEU A 134 -4.97 -17.92 25.12
CA LEU A 134 -3.64 -17.65 24.60
C LEU A 134 -3.41 -16.13 24.53
N GLN A 135 -2.96 -15.53 25.62
CA GLN A 135 -2.56 -14.12 25.67
C GLN A 135 -1.24 -13.92 24.93
N THR A 136 -1.27 -14.03 23.59
CA THR A 136 -0.11 -13.70 22.76
C THR A 136 0.13 -12.20 22.75
N ASN A 137 1.39 -11.79 22.80
CA ASN A 137 1.75 -10.39 22.66
C ASN A 137 1.29 -9.82 21.30
N PRO A 138 0.77 -8.58 21.25
CA PRO A 138 0.37 -7.98 20.00
C PRO A 138 1.59 -7.79 19.09
N ILE A 139 1.46 -8.20 17.84
CA ILE A 139 2.52 -8.04 16.81
C ILE A 139 2.30 -6.84 15.92
N ALA A 140 1.07 -6.30 15.88
CA ALA A 140 0.74 -5.09 15.16
C ALA A 140 -0.29 -4.25 15.93
N LYS A 141 -0.36 -2.97 15.57
CA LYS A 141 -1.40 -2.02 16.01
C LYS A 141 -2.16 -1.50 14.82
N GLY A 142 -3.45 -1.19 15.01
CA GLY A 142 -4.31 -0.61 13.99
C GLY A 142 -5.00 0.67 14.47
N ARG A 143 -5.15 1.67 13.57
CA ARG A 143 -5.97 2.87 13.78
C ARG A 143 -6.16 3.63 12.47
N GLY A 144 -7.16 4.46 12.39
CA GLY A 144 -7.32 5.41 11.28
C GLY A 144 -8.75 5.53 10.76
N PRO A 145 -8.98 6.42 9.80
CA PRO A 145 -10.31 6.65 9.24
C PRO A 145 -10.77 5.43 8.44
N VAL A 146 -12.04 5.09 8.63
CA VAL A 146 -12.69 4.00 7.90
C VAL A 146 -12.97 4.46 6.47
N PHE A 147 -12.57 3.66 5.53
CA PHE A 147 -12.80 3.82 4.09
C PHE A 147 -13.80 2.75 3.63
N CYS A 148 -14.99 3.18 3.31
CA CYS A 148 -16.00 2.37 2.63
C CYS A 148 -15.91 2.71 1.14
N ASN A 149 -15.55 1.73 0.30
CA ASN A 149 -15.31 2.02 -1.13
C ASN A 149 -16.61 2.48 -1.81
N PRO A 150 -16.68 3.72 -2.31
CA PRO A 150 -17.90 4.24 -2.94
C PRO A 150 -18.02 3.82 -4.42
N PHE A 151 -17.08 3.04 -4.96
CA PHE A 151 -17.04 2.64 -6.34
C PHE A 151 -17.28 1.13 -6.48
N ASN A 152 -17.95 0.72 -7.57
CA ASN A 152 -18.08 -0.69 -7.94
C ASN A 152 -16.74 -1.24 -8.51
N SER A 153 -16.74 -2.52 -8.90
CA SER A 153 -15.56 -3.18 -9.48
C SER A 153 -15.09 -2.55 -10.81
N THR A 154 -15.99 -1.87 -11.53
CA THR A 154 -15.69 -1.14 -12.77
C THR A 154 -15.22 0.31 -12.53
N GLY A 155 -15.21 0.77 -11.27
CA GLY A 155 -14.77 2.12 -10.91
C GLY A 155 -15.87 3.19 -11.05
N VAL A 156 -17.12 2.79 -11.19
CA VAL A 156 -18.29 3.70 -11.22
C VAL A 156 -18.75 3.94 -9.79
N ALA A 157 -19.06 5.20 -9.45
CA ALA A 157 -19.57 5.56 -8.13
C ALA A 157 -20.96 4.95 -7.90
N LEU A 158 -21.14 4.29 -6.75
CA LEU A 158 -22.39 3.72 -6.32
C LEU A 158 -23.17 4.78 -5.54
N HIS A 159 -24.24 5.31 -6.14
CA HIS A 159 -25.20 6.17 -5.45
C HIS A 159 -26.26 5.29 -4.77
N LYS A 160 -26.03 4.93 -3.52
CA LYS A 160 -27.06 4.31 -2.69
C LYS A 160 -27.24 5.17 -1.43
N ALA A 161 -28.28 5.99 -1.45
CA ALA A 161 -28.81 6.54 -0.21
C ALA A 161 -29.22 5.38 0.70
N ASN A 162 -28.89 5.45 1.98
CA ASN A 162 -29.25 4.46 3.01
C ASN A 162 -28.71 3.02 2.77
N ALA A 163 -27.61 2.85 2.05
CA ALA A 163 -27.00 1.54 1.92
C ALA A 163 -26.48 1.05 3.29
N ILE A 164 -26.83 -0.20 3.63
CA ILE A 164 -26.26 -0.88 4.79
C ILE A 164 -24.80 -1.23 4.47
N VAL A 165 -23.85 -0.52 5.09
CA VAL A 165 -22.40 -0.68 4.86
C VAL A 165 -21.71 -1.12 6.14
N ARG A 166 -21.85 -2.41 6.45
CA ARG A 166 -21.29 -3.04 7.68
C ARG A 166 -19.83 -3.47 7.54
N HIS A 167 -19.22 -3.21 6.39
CA HIS A 167 -17.83 -3.54 6.07
C HIS A 167 -17.08 -2.29 5.66
N GLY A 168 -15.85 -2.18 6.13
CA GLY A 168 -14.98 -1.07 5.78
C GLY A 168 -13.52 -1.50 5.75
N ARG A 169 -12.65 -0.59 5.41
CA ARG A 169 -11.20 -0.78 5.43
C ARG A 169 -10.56 0.41 6.12
N VAL A 170 -9.41 0.20 6.77
CA VAL A 170 -8.54 1.31 7.16
C VAL A 170 -7.28 1.21 6.31
N LEU A 171 -7.18 2.10 5.34
CA LEU A 171 -6.12 2.09 4.33
C LEU A 171 -4.77 2.41 4.97
N GLY A 172 -3.84 1.44 4.98
CA GLY A 172 -2.54 1.58 5.62
C GLY A 172 -2.60 1.80 7.13
N GLY A 173 -3.73 1.47 7.78
CA GLY A 173 -3.97 1.71 9.21
C GLY A 173 -3.31 0.71 10.14
N GLY A 174 -2.93 -0.47 9.65
CA GLY A 174 -2.14 -1.44 10.40
C GLY A 174 -0.66 -1.10 10.39
N VAL A 175 0.02 -1.22 11.53
CA VAL A 175 1.46 -0.98 11.68
C VAL A 175 2.09 -2.15 12.44
N VAL A 176 3.09 -2.77 11.84
CA VAL A 176 3.87 -3.86 12.45
C VAL A 176 4.72 -3.32 13.60
N MET A 177 4.62 -3.91 14.78
CA MET A 177 5.35 -3.50 15.99
C MET A 177 6.66 -4.23 16.18
N ARG A 178 6.73 -5.49 15.77
CA ARG A 178 7.93 -6.33 15.88
C ARG A 178 8.29 -6.85 14.49
N SER A 179 9.57 -6.91 14.22
CA SER A 179 10.09 -7.60 13.04
C SER A 179 10.49 -9.00 13.49
N ASP A 180 9.92 -10.01 12.87
CA ASP A 180 10.42 -11.35 13.04
C ASP A 180 11.66 -11.55 12.17
N PRO A 181 12.66 -12.30 12.62
CA PRO A 181 13.81 -12.64 11.80
C PRO A 181 13.38 -13.47 10.59
N VAL A 182 14.02 -13.25 9.46
CA VAL A 182 13.90 -14.13 8.32
C VAL A 182 14.68 -15.40 8.63
N ILE A 183 14.08 -16.56 8.40
CA ILE A 183 14.73 -17.85 8.67
C ILE A 183 15.15 -18.48 7.35
N LEU A 184 16.45 -18.81 7.27
CA LEU A 184 16.98 -19.68 6.25
C LEU A 184 17.17 -21.08 6.85
N GLU A 185 16.72 -22.07 6.11
CA GLU A 185 16.85 -23.48 6.45
C GLU A 185 17.79 -24.15 5.45
N LEU A 186 18.89 -24.77 5.94
CA LEU A 186 19.80 -25.51 5.08
C LEU A 186 19.13 -26.78 4.55
N TYR A 187 19.39 -27.15 3.30
CA TYR A 187 18.90 -28.40 2.73
C TYR A 187 19.49 -29.64 3.41
N HIS A 188 20.74 -29.51 3.88
CA HIS A 188 21.45 -30.55 4.62
C HIS A 188 22.07 -29.95 5.87
N PRO A 189 21.84 -30.52 7.07
CA PRO A 189 22.42 -30.04 8.30
C PRO A 189 23.96 -30.01 8.24
N SER A 190 24.57 -28.85 8.52
CA SER A 190 26.02 -28.70 8.50
C SER A 190 26.45 -27.43 9.23
N TYR A 191 27.11 -27.58 10.39
CA TYR A 191 27.68 -26.45 11.15
C TYR A 191 28.70 -25.67 10.29
N ARG A 192 29.48 -26.36 9.46
CA ARG A 192 30.48 -25.72 8.59
C ARG A 192 29.81 -24.81 7.55
N ILE A 193 28.74 -25.26 6.91
CA ILE A 193 28.02 -24.46 5.91
C ILE A 193 27.24 -23.34 6.60
N ALA A 194 26.58 -23.59 7.74
CA ALA A 194 25.89 -22.57 8.51
C ALA A 194 26.81 -21.41 8.91
N ALA A 195 27.98 -21.74 9.47
CA ALA A 195 28.99 -20.76 9.86
C ALA A 195 29.59 -20.01 8.64
N LEU A 196 29.75 -20.68 7.50
CA LEU A 196 30.24 -20.06 6.27
C LEU A 196 29.20 -19.06 5.71
N VAL A 197 27.93 -19.43 5.66
CA VAL A 197 26.83 -18.57 5.21
C VAL A 197 26.71 -17.36 6.16
N GLU A 198 26.71 -17.57 7.47
CA GLU A 198 26.68 -16.49 8.47
C GLU A 198 27.82 -15.50 8.24
N ARG A 199 29.06 -15.99 8.14
CA ARG A 199 30.26 -15.17 7.96
C ARG A 199 30.18 -14.31 6.69
N ILE A 200 29.79 -14.90 5.56
CA ILE A 200 29.74 -14.20 4.27
C ILE A 200 28.63 -13.15 4.25
N ILE A 201 27.46 -13.45 4.83
CA ILE A 201 26.37 -12.50 4.96
C ILE A 201 26.79 -11.32 5.85
N ASN A 202 27.41 -11.60 6.99
CA ASN A 202 27.87 -10.57 7.92
C ASN A 202 28.97 -9.70 7.32
N GLN A 203 29.92 -10.29 6.60
CA GLN A 203 30.94 -9.55 5.86
C GLN A 203 30.34 -8.59 4.82
N ARG A 204 29.29 -9.00 4.13
CA ARG A 204 28.67 -8.21 3.06
C ARG A 204 27.68 -7.15 3.56
N TYR A 205 26.91 -7.45 4.60
CA TYR A 205 25.76 -6.65 5.04
C TYR A 205 25.90 -6.01 6.41
N GLY A 206 26.85 -6.43 7.21
CA GLY A 206 27.19 -5.86 8.50
C GLY A 206 27.31 -6.91 9.60
N SER A 207 28.38 -6.78 10.38
CA SER A 207 28.68 -7.66 11.52
C SER A 207 28.13 -7.10 12.84
N TYR A 208 27.83 -5.80 12.90
CA TYR A 208 27.30 -5.17 14.11
C TYR A 208 26.20 -4.14 13.80
N PRO A 209 24.95 -4.40 14.18
CA PRO A 209 24.44 -5.70 14.63
C PRO A 209 24.48 -6.74 13.50
N ALA A 210 24.77 -7.99 13.85
CA ALA A 210 24.93 -9.08 12.88
C ALA A 210 23.68 -9.20 11.97
N ALA A 211 23.93 -9.31 10.66
CA ALA A 211 22.88 -9.50 9.66
C ALA A 211 22.42 -10.97 9.60
N ALA A 212 23.30 -11.92 9.94
CA ALA A 212 23.01 -13.34 10.04
C ALA A 212 23.54 -13.90 11.35
N THR A 213 22.85 -14.90 11.91
CA THR A 213 23.28 -15.67 13.10
C THR A 213 22.86 -17.12 12.89
N ALA A 214 23.82 -18.04 12.83
CA ALA A 214 23.55 -19.48 12.80
C ALA A 214 23.12 -19.92 14.21
N GLU A 215 21.92 -20.46 14.34
CA GLU A 215 21.43 -20.99 15.62
C GLU A 215 21.86 -22.44 15.84
N ASN A 216 21.89 -23.20 14.78
CA ASN A 216 22.33 -24.59 14.76
C ASN A 216 22.84 -24.95 13.36
N ASP A 217 23.02 -26.23 13.11
CA ASP A 217 23.49 -26.80 11.84
C ASP A 217 22.48 -26.70 10.68
N LEU A 218 21.23 -26.35 10.97
CA LEU A 218 20.13 -26.28 10.00
C LEU A 218 19.57 -24.87 9.82
N VAL A 219 19.51 -24.07 10.91
CA VAL A 219 18.77 -22.82 10.97
C VAL A 219 19.67 -21.61 11.08
N ILE A 220 19.48 -20.66 10.18
CA ILE A 220 20.21 -19.36 10.19
C ILE A 220 19.16 -18.24 10.27
N LYS A 221 19.23 -17.44 11.32
CA LYS A 221 18.38 -16.24 11.49
C LYS A 221 18.98 -15.05 10.78
N ILE A 222 18.19 -14.40 9.95
CA ILE A 222 18.57 -13.23 9.17
C ILE A 222 17.83 -12.00 9.68
N ARG A 223 18.57 -10.96 9.99
CA ARG A 223 18.03 -9.65 10.32
C ARG A 223 18.14 -8.72 9.12
N VAL A 224 17.00 -8.17 8.68
CA VAL A 224 16.98 -7.21 7.58
C VAL A 224 17.66 -5.90 8.00
N PRO A 225 18.77 -5.48 7.34
CA PRO A 225 19.47 -4.23 7.66
C PRO A 225 18.58 -3.00 7.43
N ARG A 226 18.81 -1.91 8.19
CA ARG A 226 17.99 -0.69 8.15
C ARG A 226 17.77 -0.15 6.72
N ARG A 227 18.81 -0.19 5.88
CA ARG A 227 18.77 0.28 4.48
C ARG A 227 17.81 -0.50 3.59
N PHE A 228 17.45 -1.76 3.96
CA PHE A 228 16.55 -2.62 3.19
C PHE A 228 15.15 -2.76 3.79
N ARG A 229 14.85 -2.09 4.91
CA ARG A 229 13.53 -2.20 5.58
C ARG A 229 12.34 -1.86 4.68
N ARG A 230 12.55 -0.98 3.69
CA ARG A 230 11.50 -0.62 2.73
C ARG A 230 11.31 -1.64 1.61
N ASN A 231 12.28 -2.52 1.40
CA ASN A 231 12.22 -3.56 0.38
C ASN A 231 12.96 -4.81 0.88
N PRO A 232 12.43 -5.49 1.92
CA PRO A 232 13.07 -6.66 2.52
C PRO A 232 13.17 -7.84 1.55
N ARG A 233 12.19 -8.01 0.65
CA ARG A 233 12.21 -9.05 -0.37
C ARG A 233 13.39 -8.90 -1.33
N TYR A 234 13.72 -7.68 -1.69
CA TYR A 234 14.92 -7.43 -2.51
C TYR A 234 16.22 -7.79 -1.77
N PHE A 235 16.30 -7.50 -0.47
CA PHE A 235 17.44 -7.91 0.36
C PHE A 235 17.60 -9.43 0.41
N VAL A 236 16.49 -10.15 0.61
CA VAL A 236 16.51 -11.63 0.62
C VAL A 236 16.94 -12.17 -0.75
N ASN A 237 16.42 -11.62 -1.84
CA ASN A 237 16.87 -12.02 -3.18
C ASN A 237 18.37 -11.79 -3.40
N LEU A 238 18.89 -10.64 -2.93
CA LEU A 238 20.33 -10.38 -2.97
C LEU A 238 21.13 -11.40 -2.16
N LEU A 239 20.63 -11.75 -0.98
CA LEU A 239 21.27 -12.67 -0.06
C LEU A 239 21.33 -14.08 -0.63
N MET A 240 20.22 -14.56 -1.23
CA MET A 240 20.13 -15.90 -1.82
C MET A 240 21.14 -16.09 -2.97
N HIS A 241 21.44 -15.03 -3.72
CA HIS A 241 22.38 -15.07 -4.84
C HIS A 241 23.83 -14.68 -4.47
N LEU A 242 24.15 -14.66 -3.19
CA LEU A 242 25.50 -14.41 -2.70
C LEU A 242 26.34 -15.70 -2.79
N TYR A 243 27.51 -15.65 -3.47
CA TYR A 243 28.39 -16.80 -3.58
C TYR A 243 29.17 -17.05 -2.30
N LEU A 244 29.29 -18.31 -1.90
CA LEU A 244 30.03 -18.69 -0.68
C LEU A 244 31.56 -18.60 -0.85
N GLN A 245 32.07 -18.66 -2.08
CA GLN A 245 33.51 -18.65 -2.38
C GLN A 245 34.03 -17.32 -2.96
N GLN A 246 33.37 -16.19 -2.67
CA GLN A 246 33.71 -14.89 -3.26
C GLN A 246 35.16 -14.43 -3.00
N ASN A 247 35.78 -14.90 -1.92
CA ASN A 247 37.12 -14.46 -1.50
C ASN A 247 38.26 -15.21 -2.21
N ALA A 248 37.96 -16.20 -3.05
CA ALA A 248 38.97 -16.91 -3.82
C ALA A 248 39.60 -15.97 -4.88
N PRO A 249 40.94 -15.94 -5.04
CA PRO A 249 41.60 -15.09 -6.02
C PRO A 249 41.09 -15.32 -7.44
N GLY A 250 40.71 -14.23 -8.13
CA GLY A 250 40.22 -14.29 -9.51
C GLY A 250 38.81 -14.85 -9.68
N PHE A 251 38.15 -15.33 -8.61
CA PHE A 251 36.79 -15.90 -8.66
C PHE A 251 35.80 -14.91 -9.28
N THR A 252 35.75 -13.69 -8.76
CA THR A 252 34.79 -12.66 -9.17
C THR A 252 34.84 -12.36 -10.67
N ARG A 253 36.07 -12.31 -11.25
CA ARG A 253 36.25 -12.05 -12.69
C ARG A 253 35.80 -13.23 -13.53
N ARG A 254 36.18 -14.47 -13.16
CA ARG A 254 35.78 -15.69 -13.86
C ARG A 254 34.28 -15.87 -13.80
N GLN A 255 33.69 -15.75 -12.62
CA GLN A 255 32.27 -15.94 -12.42
C GLN A 255 31.43 -14.90 -13.15
N ALA A 256 31.89 -13.64 -13.25
CA ALA A 256 31.23 -12.64 -14.08
C ALA A 256 31.17 -13.05 -15.54
N GLY A 257 32.25 -13.62 -16.10
CA GLY A 257 32.27 -14.16 -17.46
C GLY A 257 31.27 -15.29 -17.64
N VAL A 258 31.24 -16.26 -16.72
CA VAL A 258 30.28 -17.39 -16.74
C VAL A 258 28.83 -16.91 -16.73
N LEU A 259 28.50 -15.95 -15.82
CA LEU A 259 27.15 -15.40 -15.70
C LEU A 259 26.72 -14.60 -16.94
N ILE A 260 27.65 -13.82 -17.53
CA ILE A 260 27.34 -13.05 -18.74
C ILE A 260 27.10 -13.98 -19.91
N HIS A 261 27.91 -15.04 -20.05
CA HIS A 261 27.72 -16.03 -21.09
C HIS A 261 26.40 -16.80 -20.93
N ALA A 262 26.03 -17.09 -19.68
CA ALA A 262 24.76 -17.74 -19.38
C ALA A 262 23.52 -16.89 -19.76
N LEU A 263 23.64 -15.54 -19.89
CA LEU A 263 22.55 -14.69 -20.38
C LEU A 263 22.19 -14.92 -21.85
N ASP A 264 23.08 -15.54 -22.63
CA ASP A 264 22.84 -15.92 -24.03
C ASP A 264 21.82 -17.04 -24.17
N ASP A 265 21.74 -17.93 -23.17
CA ASP A 265 20.78 -19.04 -23.17
C ASP A 265 19.33 -18.53 -23.03
N PRO A 266 18.42 -18.84 -23.96
CA PRO A 266 17.01 -18.47 -23.87
C PRO A 266 16.31 -19.00 -22.62
N ASN A 267 16.73 -20.15 -22.11
CA ASN A 267 16.14 -20.82 -20.94
C ASN A 267 16.77 -20.38 -19.61
N ALA A 268 17.81 -19.56 -19.65
CA ALA A 268 18.47 -19.11 -18.43
C ALA A 268 17.56 -18.21 -17.55
N PRO A 269 17.64 -18.36 -16.24
CA PRO A 269 16.95 -17.48 -15.28
C PRO A 269 17.64 -16.12 -15.24
N ARG A 270 17.46 -15.31 -16.29
CA ARG A 270 18.19 -14.08 -16.54
C ARG A 270 18.08 -13.05 -15.43
N ARG A 271 16.94 -13.02 -14.70
CA ARG A 271 16.75 -12.11 -13.57
C ARG A 271 17.63 -12.48 -12.38
N GLU A 272 17.71 -13.75 -12.08
CA GLU A 272 18.52 -14.34 -11.02
C GLU A 272 20.01 -14.16 -11.34
N ILE A 273 20.40 -14.38 -12.60
CA ILE A 273 21.77 -14.13 -13.09
C ILE A 273 22.16 -12.65 -12.92
N ALA A 274 21.26 -11.72 -13.24
CA ALA A 274 21.52 -10.28 -13.05
C ALA A 274 21.69 -9.90 -11.57
N ILE A 275 20.95 -10.56 -10.67
CA ILE A 275 21.11 -10.39 -9.22
C ILE A 275 22.47 -10.97 -8.77
N ALA A 276 22.85 -12.15 -9.28
CA ALA A 276 24.16 -12.74 -8.98
C ALA A 276 25.31 -11.87 -9.49
N LEU A 277 25.20 -11.29 -10.68
CA LEU A 277 26.16 -10.29 -11.18
C LEU A 277 26.28 -9.10 -10.22
N GLN A 278 25.14 -8.57 -9.74
CA GLN A 278 25.17 -7.47 -8.76
C GLN A 278 25.88 -7.89 -7.46
N GLN A 279 25.76 -9.16 -7.03
CA GLN A 279 26.42 -9.64 -5.81
C GLN A 279 27.93 -9.77 -5.94
N LEU A 280 28.48 -9.94 -7.14
CA LEU A 280 29.92 -9.92 -7.36
C LEU A 280 30.56 -8.55 -7.07
N GLY A 281 29.78 -7.47 -7.00
CA GLY A 281 30.22 -6.16 -6.56
C GLY A 281 30.80 -5.29 -7.68
N ARG A 282 31.32 -4.11 -7.30
CA ARG A 282 31.72 -3.07 -8.26
C ARG A 282 32.97 -3.43 -9.08
N THR A 283 33.73 -4.42 -8.66
CA THR A 283 34.94 -4.89 -9.37
C THR A 283 34.67 -5.46 -10.76
N ILE A 284 33.42 -5.87 -11.06
CA ILE A 284 33.03 -6.39 -12.36
C ILE A 284 32.58 -5.30 -13.35
N ILE A 285 32.43 -4.03 -12.94
CA ILE A 285 31.98 -2.94 -13.81
C ILE A 285 32.79 -2.85 -15.11
N PRO A 286 34.13 -2.93 -15.11
CA PRO A 286 34.90 -2.89 -16.36
C PRO A 286 34.57 -4.04 -17.32
N ILE A 287 34.16 -5.19 -16.78
CA ILE A 287 33.73 -6.35 -17.59
C ILE A 287 32.34 -6.06 -18.18
N LEU A 288 31.39 -5.59 -17.34
CA LEU A 288 30.02 -5.30 -17.77
C LEU A 288 29.98 -4.24 -18.88
N ARG A 289 30.82 -3.20 -18.82
CA ARG A 289 30.90 -2.13 -19.82
C ARG A 289 31.14 -2.64 -21.23
N ARG A 290 31.88 -3.75 -21.40
CA ARG A 290 32.11 -4.38 -22.71
C ARG A 290 30.83 -4.91 -23.35
N TYR A 291 29.82 -5.19 -22.54
CA TYR A 291 28.54 -5.77 -22.98
C TYR A 291 27.39 -4.76 -23.02
N TYR A 292 27.61 -3.50 -22.66
CA TYR A 292 26.57 -2.45 -22.75
C TYR A 292 26.13 -2.15 -24.19
N GLY A 293 26.94 -2.51 -25.18
CA GLY A 293 26.64 -2.44 -26.62
C GLY A 293 26.38 -3.79 -27.27
N ALA A 294 26.18 -4.86 -26.49
CA ALA A 294 25.99 -6.20 -27.05
C ALA A 294 24.83 -6.26 -28.07
N LYS A 295 25.00 -7.04 -29.15
CA LYS A 295 23.98 -7.22 -30.19
C LYS A 295 22.72 -7.88 -29.63
N GLN A 296 22.88 -8.87 -28.77
CA GLN A 296 21.76 -9.52 -28.08
C GLN A 296 21.14 -8.57 -27.06
N GLN A 297 19.86 -8.26 -27.29
CA GLN A 297 19.12 -7.29 -26.47
C GLN A 297 19.04 -7.71 -24.99
N ALA A 298 18.90 -9.02 -24.70
CA ALA A 298 18.84 -9.53 -23.35
C ALA A 298 20.17 -9.34 -22.60
N VAL A 299 21.29 -9.76 -23.20
CA VAL A 299 22.63 -9.60 -22.61
C VAL A 299 22.91 -8.11 -22.34
N ARG A 300 22.68 -7.25 -23.35
CA ARG A 300 22.84 -5.82 -23.21
C ARG A 300 22.02 -5.26 -22.02
N TYR A 301 20.73 -5.61 -21.97
CA TYR A 301 19.84 -5.11 -20.91
C TYR A 301 20.26 -5.58 -19.50
N TYR A 302 20.53 -6.88 -19.31
CA TYR A 302 20.86 -7.39 -17.97
C TYR A 302 22.24 -6.95 -17.49
N CYS A 303 23.20 -6.75 -18.38
CA CYS A 303 24.48 -6.12 -18.03
C CYS A 303 24.31 -4.65 -17.64
N LEU A 304 23.48 -3.88 -18.37
CA LEU A 304 23.14 -2.50 -18.01
C LEU A 304 22.40 -2.45 -16.67
N GLN A 305 21.47 -3.35 -16.42
CA GLN A 305 20.76 -3.44 -15.15
C GLN A 305 21.73 -3.69 -13.98
N ALA A 306 22.64 -4.65 -14.11
CA ALA A 306 23.64 -4.92 -13.07
C ALA A 306 24.55 -3.72 -12.84
N GLY A 307 25.06 -3.09 -13.89
CA GLY A 307 25.85 -1.87 -13.80
C GLY A 307 25.12 -0.71 -13.12
N THR A 308 23.88 -0.45 -13.51
CA THR A 308 23.02 0.58 -12.90
C THR A 308 22.87 0.36 -11.39
N LEU A 309 22.62 -0.89 -10.96
CA LEU A 309 22.44 -1.24 -9.55
C LEU A 309 23.76 -1.22 -8.77
N LEU A 310 24.91 -1.44 -9.43
CA LEU A 310 26.24 -1.27 -8.89
C LEU A 310 26.68 0.20 -8.79
N GLY A 311 25.96 1.11 -9.46
CA GLY A 311 26.23 2.54 -9.46
C GLY A 311 27.25 2.96 -10.52
N ASP A 312 27.20 2.34 -11.70
CA ASP A 312 27.94 2.77 -12.88
C ASP A 312 27.11 3.81 -13.65
N GLU A 313 27.66 5.01 -13.78
CA GLU A 313 26.98 6.15 -14.43
C GLU A 313 26.73 5.91 -15.92
N ASP A 314 27.67 5.26 -16.63
CA ASP A 314 27.50 4.91 -18.05
C ASP A 314 26.31 3.96 -18.25
N ALA A 315 26.17 2.98 -17.34
CA ALA A 315 24.98 2.11 -17.36
C ALA A 315 23.68 2.86 -17.11
N VAL A 316 23.68 3.84 -16.18
CA VAL A 316 22.49 4.66 -15.89
C VAL A 316 22.08 5.47 -17.12
N GLN A 317 23.03 6.10 -17.81
CA GLN A 317 22.74 6.88 -19.02
C GLN A 317 22.17 5.99 -20.15
N ARG A 318 22.70 4.79 -20.32
CA ARG A 318 22.26 3.87 -21.38
C ARG A 318 20.97 3.12 -21.08
N ILE A 319 20.57 2.97 -19.82
CA ILE A 319 19.30 2.32 -19.46
C ILE A 319 18.10 3.27 -19.56
N ILE A 320 18.32 4.60 -19.51
CA ILE A 320 17.26 5.62 -19.62
C ILE A 320 16.48 5.51 -20.93
N PRO A 321 17.11 5.42 -22.11
CA PRO A 321 16.40 5.22 -23.37
C PRO A 321 15.50 3.98 -23.35
N ILE A 322 15.99 2.87 -22.77
CA ILE A 322 15.19 1.63 -22.65
C ILE A 322 13.97 1.83 -21.74
N ALA A 323 14.11 2.61 -20.67
CA ALA A 323 13.02 2.92 -19.74
C ALA A 323 11.96 3.84 -20.38
N THR A 324 12.34 4.67 -21.35
CA THR A 324 11.45 5.61 -22.04
C THR A 324 10.86 5.06 -23.34
N ASP A 325 11.43 4.00 -23.89
CA ASP A 325 10.96 3.37 -25.12
C ASP A 325 9.78 2.42 -24.83
N LYS A 326 8.62 2.73 -25.41
CA LYS A 326 7.41 1.91 -25.26
C LYS A 326 7.50 0.55 -25.96
N ALA A 327 8.28 0.48 -27.05
CA ALA A 327 8.46 -0.75 -27.82
C ALA A 327 9.41 -1.75 -27.12
N SER A 328 10.17 -1.29 -26.13
CA SER A 328 11.13 -2.14 -25.43
C SER A 328 10.45 -3.16 -24.53
N PRO A 329 10.72 -4.46 -24.68
CA PRO A 329 10.21 -5.50 -23.77
C PRO A 329 10.77 -5.34 -22.35
N PHE A 330 11.85 -4.58 -22.19
CA PHE A 330 12.52 -4.31 -20.90
C PHE A 330 12.13 -2.99 -20.25
N GLN A 331 11.18 -2.23 -20.82
CA GLN A 331 10.79 -0.91 -20.32
C GLN A 331 10.48 -0.90 -18.81
N LEU A 332 9.55 -1.75 -18.37
CA LEU A 332 9.15 -1.85 -16.95
C LEU A 332 10.32 -2.25 -16.05
N ALA A 333 11.13 -3.19 -16.53
CA ALA A 333 12.28 -3.67 -15.77
C ALA A 333 13.38 -2.61 -15.67
N ALA A 334 13.58 -1.78 -16.71
CA ALA A 334 14.49 -0.63 -16.70
C ALA A 334 14.03 0.46 -15.73
N ILE A 335 12.72 0.77 -15.70
CA ILE A 335 12.14 1.68 -14.71
C ILE A 335 12.40 1.16 -13.28
N HIS A 336 12.19 -0.13 -13.03
CA HIS A 336 12.47 -0.72 -11.71
C HIS A 336 13.97 -0.75 -11.35
N ALA A 337 14.86 -0.82 -12.32
CA ALA A 337 16.29 -0.68 -12.07
C ALA A 337 16.65 0.76 -11.66
N LEU A 338 16.12 1.76 -12.38
CA LEU A 338 16.28 3.18 -12.06
C LEU A 338 15.68 3.56 -10.69
N GLU A 339 14.56 2.97 -10.28
CA GLU A 339 14.01 3.17 -8.93
C GLU A 339 14.98 2.77 -7.80
N ARG A 340 15.87 1.85 -8.08
CA ARG A 340 16.83 1.28 -7.10
C ARG A 340 18.24 1.81 -7.27
N CYS A 341 18.55 2.49 -8.38
CA CYS A 341 19.87 3.03 -8.61
C CYS A 341 20.26 4.07 -7.55
N LYS A 342 21.55 4.29 -7.40
CA LYS A 342 22.10 5.29 -6.46
C LYS A 342 22.01 6.70 -7.03
N ASP A 343 22.07 6.83 -8.33
CA ASP A 343 21.98 8.09 -9.05
C ASP A 343 20.52 8.58 -9.09
N ARG A 344 20.16 9.34 -8.06
CA ARG A 344 18.81 9.90 -7.90
C ARG A 344 18.51 11.01 -8.88
N ILE A 345 19.51 11.74 -9.33
CA ILE A 345 19.35 12.89 -10.22
C ILE A 345 18.91 12.40 -11.60
N ASN A 346 19.70 11.52 -12.22
CA ASN A 346 19.38 10.96 -13.52
C ASN A 346 18.10 10.14 -13.53
N ALA A 347 17.84 9.36 -12.45
CA ALA A 347 16.57 8.65 -12.30
C ALA A 347 15.39 9.63 -12.22
N THR A 348 15.49 10.73 -11.47
CA THR A 348 14.43 11.75 -11.39
C THR A 348 14.18 12.39 -12.75
N LEU A 349 15.24 12.76 -13.48
CA LEU A 349 15.11 13.32 -14.83
C LEU A 349 14.41 12.36 -15.81
N ALA A 350 14.78 11.07 -15.77
CA ALA A 350 14.13 10.05 -16.59
C ALA A 350 12.63 9.93 -16.28
N PHE A 351 12.27 9.89 -15.00
CA PHE A 351 10.85 9.81 -14.59
C PHE A 351 10.09 11.09 -14.89
N THR A 352 10.71 12.25 -14.77
CA THR A 352 10.09 13.53 -15.15
C THR A 352 9.78 13.59 -16.65
N ARG A 353 10.67 13.06 -17.50
CA ARG A 353 10.39 12.92 -18.94
C ARG A 353 9.18 11.99 -19.20
N LEU A 354 9.06 10.91 -18.44
CA LEU A 354 7.92 10.00 -18.55
C LEU A 354 6.58 10.65 -18.10
N LEU A 355 6.60 11.65 -17.22
CA LEU A 355 5.39 12.40 -16.84
C LEU A 355 4.82 13.20 -18.02
N ALA A 356 5.63 13.60 -18.98
CA ALA A 356 5.18 14.30 -20.19
C ALA A 356 4.52 13.36 -21.22
N SER A 357 4.49 12.04 -20.97
CA SER A 357 3.84 11.08 -21.87
C SER A 357 2.35 11.37 -22.02
N PRO A 358 1.80 11.29 -23.25
CA PRO A 358 0.36 11.41 -23.48
C PRO A 358 -0.44 10.28 -22.80
N GLU A 359 0.21 9.15 -22.55
CA GLU A 359 -0.43 7.96 -21.98
C GLU A 359 -0.52 8.02 -20.45
N ALA A 360 -1.74 7.95 -19.93
CA ALA A 360 -1.99 8.03 -18.49
C ALA A 360 -1.31 6.90 -17.68
N SER A 361 -1.19 5.69 -18.26
CA SER A 361 -0.51 4.53 -17.64
C SER A 361 0.97 4.82 -17.39
N MET A 362 1.66 5.44 -18.34
CA MET A 362 3.07 5.82 -18.23
C MET A 362 3.29 6.92 -17.19
N ARG A 363 2.40 7.93 -17.18
CA ARG A 363 2.44 8.99 -16.17
C ARG A 363 2.24 8.45 -14.76
N LEU A 364 1.31 7.49 -14.58
CA LEU A 364 1.11 6.84 -13.29
C LEU A 364 2.32 6.00 -12.87
N LEU A 365 2.97 5.32 -13.81
CA LEU A 365 4.18 4.56 -13.53
C LEU A 365 5.33 5.49 -13.10
N ALA A 366 5.53 6.60 -13.83
CA ALA A 366 6.50 7.62 -13.48
C ALA A 366 6.24 8.25 -12.11
N TYR A 367 4.98 8.60 -11.82
CA TYR A 367 4.58 9.10 -10.50
C TYR A 367 4.93 8.11 -9.37
N ARG A 368 4.60 6.82 -9.55
CA ARG A 368 4.91 5.78 -8.57
C ARG A 368 6.41 5.64 -8.35
N ALA A 369 7.21 5.71 -9.43
CA ALA A 369 8.66 5.67 -9.38
C ALA A 369 9.23 6.88 -8.61
N LEU A 370 8.80 8.11 -8.96
CA LEU A 370 9.18 9.34 -8.25
C LEU A 370 8.83 9.30 -6.76
N ARG A 371 7.65 8.77 -6.43
CA ARG A 371 7.27 8.54 -5.02
C ARG A 371 8.22 7.60 -4.29
N LYS A 372 8.58 6.51 -4.94
CA LYS A 372 9.43 5.46 -4.36
C LYS A 372 10.86 5.96 -4.10
N ILE A 373 11.37 6.82 -4.97
CA ILE A 373 12.67 7.46 -4.78
C ILE A 373 12.61 8.71 -3.89
N HIS A 374 11.41 9.09 -3.40
CA HIS A 374 11.18 10.31 -2.60
C HIS A 374 11.65 11.58 -3.30
N SER A 375 11.33 11.72 -4.58
CA SER A 375 11.69 12.90 -5.36
C SER A 375 11.01 14.15 -4.80
N ARG A 376 11.76 15.26 -4.78
CA ARG A 376 11.26 16.58 -4.40
C ARG A 376 10.36 17.23 -5.47
N THR A 377 10.29 16.65 -6.66
CA THR A 377 9.37 17.12 -7.72
C THR A 377 7.90 16.90 -7.36
N ILE A 378 7.61 16.04 -6.39
CA ILE A 378 6.27 15.83 -5.88
C ILE A 378 6.02 16.81 -4.74
N LEU A 379 5.12 17.76 -4.97
CA LEU A 379 4.61 18.64 -3.91
C LEU A 379 3.56 17.85 -3.12
N SER A 380 3.94 17.37 -1.93
CA SER A 380 3.07 16.52 -1.10
C SER A 380 2.65 17.24 0.15
N GLN A 381 1.33 17.38 0.35
CA GLN A 381 0.71 17.96 1.53
C GLN A 381 -0.19 16.92 2.20
N THR A 382 -0.15 16.84 3.52
CA THR A 382 -1.11 16.02 4.29
C THR A 382 -2.27 16.89 4.73
N ILE A 383 -3.48 16.52 4.32
CA ILE A 383 -4.70 17.26 4.62
C ILE A 383 -5.33 16.69 5.90
N ALA A 384 -5.34 17.50 6.96
CA ALA A 384 -5.95 17.19 8.26
C ALA A 384 -5.55 15.81 8.85
N GLY A 385 -4.38 15.27 8.51
CA GLY A 385 -3.97 13.93 8.92
C GLY A 385 -4.79 12.78 8.30
N LYS A 386 -5.76 13.08 7.42
CA LYS A 386 -6.67 12.10 6.81
C LYS A 386 -6.09 11.48 5.55
N PHE A 387 -5.63 12.30 4.61
CA PHE A 387 -5.06 11.84 3.34
C PHE A 387 -3.94 12.76 2.87
N SER A 388 -3.15 12.29 1.91
CA SER A 388 -2.11 13.10 1.27
C SER A 388 -2.58 13.58 -0.10
N LEU A 389 -2.37 14.86 -0.39
CA LEU A 389 -2.52 15.45 -1.70
C LEU A 389 -1.12 15.60 -2.31
N ASP A 390 -0.89 14.94 -3.44
CA ASP A 390 0.35 15.05 -4.21
C ASP A 390 0.07 15.85 -5.49
N VAL A 391 0.83 16.91 -5.73
CA VAL A 391 0.72 17.74 -6.95
C VAL A 391 2.01 17.62 -7.75
N LEU A 392 1.89 17.25 -9.03
CA LEU A 392 2.99 17.13 -9.99
C LEU A 392 2.68 17.95 -11.22
N PRO A 393 3.02 19.24 -11.23
CA PRO A 393 2.83 20.08 -12.40
C PRO A 393 3.76 19.66 -13.55
N CYS A 394 3.20 19.40 -14.72
CA CYS A 394 3.93 19.08 -15.96
C CYS A 394 3.05 19.37 -17.18
N ASP A 395 3.66 19.48 -18.36
CA ASP A 395 2.97 19.79 -19.62
C ASP A 395 2.26 18.57 -20.21
N SER A 396 1.41 17.94 -19.42
CA SER A 396 0.58 16.82 -19.85
C SER A 396 -0.90 17.09 -19.51
N PRO A 397 -1.85 16.42 -20.16
CA PRO A 397 -3.26 16.55 -19.80
C PRO A 397 -3.51 16.25 -18.32
N PRO A 398 -4.41 16.97 -17.65
CA PRO A 398 -4.70 16.73 -16.23
C PRO A 398 -5.16 15.31 -15.94
N LEU A 399 -4.57 14.70 -14.92
CA LEU A 399 -4.91 13.34 -14.46
C LEU A 399 -5.05 13.34 -12.94
N LEU A 400 -6.22 12.94 -12.47
CA LEU A 400 -6.51 12.68 -11.06
C LEU A 400 -6.33 11.19 -10.80
N TYR A 401 -5.49 10.87 -9.82
CA TYR A 401 -5.27 9.48 -9.42
C TYR A 401 -5.52 9.30 -7.92
N ALA A 402 -6.41 8.38 -7.56
CA ALA A 402 -6.76 8.09 -6.18
C ALA A 402 -6.37 6.67 -5.78
N THR A 403 -5.82 6.53 -4.56
CA THR A 403 -5.47 5.22 -4.01
C THR A 403 -6.66 4.59 -3.28
N THR A 404 -6.83 3.29 -3.44
CA THR A 404 -7.82 2.46 -2.74
C THR A 404 -7.17 1.40 -1.85
N THR A 405 -5.85 1.36 -1.80
CA THR A 405 -5.04 0.48 -0.94
C THR A 405 -3.83 1.24 -0.42
N GLY A 406 -3.31 0.84 0.73
CA GLY A 406 -2.23 1.55 1.39
C GLY A 406 -2.69 2.90 1.95
N ARG A 407 -1.82 3.88 2.04
CA ARG A 407 -2.20 5.20 2.57
C ARG A 407 -3.14 5.94 1.62
N GLN A 408 -4.18 6.55 2.16
CA GLN A 408 -5.11 7.41 1.43
C GLN A 408 -4.34 8.54 0.73
N ARG A 409 -4.46 8.63 -0.60
CA ARG A 409 -3.73 9.59 -1.40
C ARG A 409 -4.48 9.97 -2.67
N LEU A 410 -4.49 11.26 -2.94
CA LEU A 410 -4.94 11.83 -4.19
C LEU A 410 -3.74 12.49 -4.89
N ALA A 411 -3.49 12.15 -6.14
CA ALA A 411 -2.43 12.75 -6.95
C ALA A 411 -3.03 13.51 -8.14
N LEU A 412 -2.56 14.73 -8.32
CA LEU A 412 -2.85 15.60 -9.45
C LEU A 412 -1.60 15.66 -10.32
N ILE A 413 -1.68 15.09 -11.52
CA ILE A 413 -0.55 14.93 -12.43
C ILE A 413 -0.89 15.66 -13.73
N GLY A 414 0.02 16.48 -14.23
CA GLY A 414 -0.19 17.25 -15.44
C GLY A 414 -0.42 18.74 -15.17
N ARG A 415 -1.00 19.45 -16.13
CA ARG A 415 -1.37 20.86 -15.94
C ARG A 415 -2.38 20.96 -14.79
N ILE A 416 -2.18 21.93 -13.91
CA ILE A 416 -3.06 22.13 -12.76
C ILE A 416 -4.44 22.52 -13.27
N ALA A 417 -5.41 21.63 -13.12
CA ALA A 417 -6.80 21.91 -13.46
C ALA A 417 -7.38 22.97 -12.53
N SER A 418 -8.12 23.90 -13.11
CA SER A 418 -8.93 24.90 -12.39
C SER A 418 -10.38 24.74 -12.83
N LEU A 419 -11.30 25.10 -11.97
CA LEU A 419 -12.70 25.18 -12.38
C LEU A 419 -12.88 26.31 -13.41
N PRO A 420 -13.65 26.11 -14.49
CA PRO A 420 -14.05 27.18 -15.36
C PRO A 420 -15.05 28.12 -14.69
N PRO A 421 -15.01 29.43 -14.95
CA PRO A 421 -16.01 30.36 -14.44
C PRO A 421 -17.44 29.92 -14.85
N GLY A 422 -18.40 30.09 -13.95
CA GLY A 422 -19.77 29.62 -14.14
C GLY A 422 -20.01 28.16 -13.75
N SER A 423 -19.00 27.46 -13.21
CA SER A 423 -19.16 26.09 -12.72
C SER A 423 -20.02 26.04 -11.46
N LEU A 424 -21.04 25.20 -11.49
CA LEU A 424 -21.88 24.89 -10.34
C LEU A 424 -21.96 23.37 -10.17
N TYR A 425 -21.52 22.89 -9.02
CA TYR A 425 -21.70 21.50 -8.62
C TYR A 425 -22.57 21.45 -7.36
N VAL A 426 -23.58 20.62 -7.38
CA VAL A 426 -24.44 20.31 -6.22
C VAL A 426 -24.43 18.81 -6.02
N SER A 427 -24.13 18.36 -4.80
CA SER A 427 -24.14 16.94 -4.47
C SER A 427 -25.56 16.37 -4.46
N PRO A 428 -25.76 15.05 -4.68
CA PRO A 428 -27.07 14.42 -4.78
C PRO A 428 -28.00 14.59 -3.56
N HIS A 429 -27.52 15.10 -2.45
CA HIS A 429 -28.30 15.32 -1.23
C HIS A 429 -28.19 16.77 -0.74
N ASP A 430 -27.87 17.70 -1.62
CA ASP A 430 -27.70 19.14 -1.34
C ASP A 430 -26.80 19.46 -0.13
N THR A 431 -25.93 18.51 0.18
CA THR A 431 -25.01 18.64 1.33
C THR A 431 -23.75 19.43 0.98
N ILE A 432 -23.35 19.44 -0.30
CA ILE A 432 -22.16 20.13 -0.78
C ILE A 432 -22.51 20.89 -2.05
N THR A 433 -22.22 22.19 -2.06
CA THR A 433 -22.28 23.01 -3.26
C THR A 433 -20.93 23.65 -3.51
N VAL A 434 -20.45 23.57 -4.76
CA VAL A 434 -19.26 24.26 -5.24
C VAL A 434 -19.72 25.21 -6.34
N ASN A 435 -19.65 26.50 -6.07
CA ASN A 435 -20.06 27.55 -6.99
C ASN A 435 -18.86 28.42 -7.38
N TYR A 436 -18.55 28.49 -8.66
CA TYR A 436 -17.59 29.43 -9.19
C TYR A 436 -18.33 30.45 -10.06
N PRO A 437 -18.67 31.64 -9.54
CA PRO A 437 -19.50 32.59 -10.25
C PRO A 437 -18.82 33.10 -11.54
N LEU A 438 -19.61 33.40 -12.54
CA LEU A 438 -19.17 34.21 -13.69
C LEU A 438 -18.77 35.59 -13.15
N ALA A 439 -17.61 36.08 -13.56
CA ALA A 439 -17.02 37.31 -13.05
C ALA A 439 -18.07 38.45 -12.96
N ALA A 440 -18.55 38.72 -11.77
CA ALA A 440 -19.23 39.96 -11.47
C ALA A 440 -18.17 41.04 -11.23
N ALA A 441 -18.41 42.26 -11.69
CA ALA A 441 -17.55 43.42 -11.39
C ALA A 441 -17.31 43.50 -9.88
N PRO A 442 -16.06 43.68 -9.40
CA PRO A 442 -15.77 43.73 -7.98
C PRO A 442 -16.54 44.89 -7.32
N ARG A 443 -17.39 44.55 -6.36
CA ARG A 443 -17.97 45.56 -5.44
C ARG A 443 -16.91 45.95 -4.42
N ALA A 444 -16.75 47.26 -4.19
CA ALA A 444 -15.84 47.79 -3.18
C ALA A 444 -16.21 47.20 -1.81
N GLY A 445 -15.35 46.31 -1.28
CA GLY A 445 -15.57 45.60 -0.02
C GLY A 445 -15.62 44.08 -0.14
N ASP A 446 -15.69 43.53 -1.33
CA ASP A 446 -15.76 42.09 -1.53
C ASP A 446 -14.40 41.38 -1.35
N ALA A 447 -14.49 40.15 -0.80
CA ALA A 447 -13.42 39.28 -0.39
C ALA A 447 -12.26 39.20 -1.40
N LYS A 448 -11.07 39.19 -0.88
CA LYS A 448 -9.75 39.12 -1.50
C LYS A 448 -9.72 38.23 -2.75
N PHE A 449 -9.64 38.88 -3.89
CA PHE A 449 -9.38 38.19 -5.16
C PHE A 449 -8.03 37.45 -5.08
N HIS A 450 -8.02 36.15 -5.37
CA HIS A 450 -6.80 35.44 -5.65
C HIS A 450 -6.44 35.64 -7.14
N ASP A 451 -5.36 36.33 -7.40
CA ASP A 451 -4.85 36.61 -8.77
C ASP A 451 -5.89 37.29 -9.71
N GLY A 452 -6.69 38.23 -9.19
CA GLY A 452 -7.68 38.97 -9.98
C GLY A 452 -8.91 38.16 -10.42
N LYS A 453 -9.06 36.93 -9.94
CA LYS A 453 -10.22 36.05 -10.23
C LYS A 453 -11.15 35.98 -9.03
N PRO A 454 -12.49 35.88 -9.26
CA PRO A 454 -13.43 35.72 -8.15
C PRO A 454 -13.15 34.43 -7.38
N PRO A 455 -13.37 34.39 -6.06
CA PRO A 455 -13.20 33.19 -5.28
C PRO A 455 -14.29 32.15 -5.59
N VAL A 456 -13.92 30.86 -5.49
CA VAL A 456 -14.88 29.77 -5.50
C VAL A 456 -15.55 29.71 -4.12
N GLN A 457 -16.88 29.65 -4.11
CA GLN A 457 -17.70 29.50 -2.93
C GLN A 457 -17.96 28.02 -2.69
N LEU A 458 -17.63 27.54 -1.50
CA LEU A 458 -17.85 26.19 -1.03
C LEU A 458 -18.90 26.21 0.07
N TYR A 459 -20.04 25.62 -0.17
CA TYR A 459 -21.13 25.51 0.78
C TYR A 459 -21.28 24.07 1.24
N TYR A 460 -21.35 23.85 2.53
CA TYR A 460 -21.55 22.52 3.12
C TYR A 460 -22.60 22.59 4.21
N ARG A 461 -23.57 21.69 4.14
CA ARG A 461 -24.59 21.46 5.16
C ARG A 461 -24.36 20.10 5.80
N ASP A 462 -24.07 20.10 7.09
CA ASP A 462 -23.93 18.87 7.85
C ASP A 462 -25.31 18.19 7.97
N PRO A 463 -25.46 16.96 7.47
CA PRO A 463 -26.76 16.26 7.51
C PRO A 463 -27.23 15.90 8.92
N LEU A 464 -26.34 15.93 9.94
CA LEU A 464 -26.67 15.58 11.30
C LEU A 464 -27.07 16.80 12.14
N THR A 465 -26.20 17.81 12.11
CA THR A 465 -26.39 19.02 12.93
C THR A 465 -27.17 20.10 12.21
N ASN A 466 -27.43 19.92 10.92
CA ASN A 466 -28.02 20.91 10.02
C ASN A 466 -27.23 22.23 9.96
N HIS A 467 -26.03 22.24 10.50
CA HIS A 467 -25.15 23.41 10.51
C HIS A 467 -24.59 23.66 9.10
N ALA A 468 -24.76 24.88 8.62
CA ALA A 468 -24.25 25.30 7.33
C ALA A 468 -22.89 26.01 7.49
N VAL A 469 -21.95 25.67 6.64
CA VAL A 469 -20.60 26.24 6.57
C VAL A 469 -20.36 26.77 5.17
N GLU A 470 -19.91 28.02 5.07
CA GLU A 470 -19.50 28.63 3.81
C GLU A 470 -18.01 29.00 3.88
N ILE A 471 -17.25 28.60 2.87
CA ILE A 471 -15.81 28.88 2.76
C ILE A 471 -15.52 29.34 1.34
N THR A 472 -14.62 30.30 1.19
CA THR A 472 -14.11 30.74 -0.09
C THR A 472 -12.69 30.28 -0.33
N CYS A 473 -12.34 29.92 -1.57
CA CYS A 473 -10.99 29.50 -1.96
C CYS A 473 -10.67 29.88 -3.41
N GLY A 474 -9.39 29.74 -3.80
CA GLY A 474 -8.98 29.94 -5.19
C GLY A 474 -9.52 28.83 -6.12
N PRO A 475 -9.65 29.11 -7.42
CA PRO A 475 -10.28 28.22 -8.40
C PRO A 475 -9.44 26.99 -8.77
N SER A 476 -8.19 26.92 -8.34
CA SER A 476 -7.32 25.77 -8.62
C SER A 476 -7.79 24.54 -7.84
N LEU A 477 -7.73 23.39 -8.47
CA LEU A 477 -8.16 22.13 -7.86
C LEU A 477 -7.43 21.78 -6.54
N PRO A 478 -6.10 22.03 -6.39
CA PRO A 478 -5.43 21.86 -5.10
C PRO A 478 -6.03 22.72 -3.98
N ASN A 479 -6.40 23.96 -4.27
CA ASN A 479 -6.99 24.87 -3.28
C ASN A 479 -8.38 24.37 -2.85
N ILE A 480 -9.20 23.95 -3.79
CA ILE A 480 -10.55 23.41 -3.53
C ILE A 480 -10.45 22.13 -2.68
N ILE A 481 -9.58 21.20 -3.05
CA ILE A 481 -9.38 19.95 -2.30
C ILE A 481 -8.89 20.24 -0.87
N THR A 482 -7.97 21.19 -0.74
CA THR A 482 -7.44 21.59 0.59
C THR A 482 -8.53 22.24 1.45
N ALA A 483 -9.32 23.14 0.88
CA ALA A 483 -10.41 23.80 1.59
C ALA A 483 -11.48 22.80 2.07
N LEU A 484 -11.90 21.88 1.20
CA LEU A 484 -12.89 20.84 1.50
C LEU A 484 -12.40 19.81 2.53
N GLY A 485 -11.12 19.42 2.46
CA GLY A 485 -10.56 18.37 3.31
C GLY A 485 -10.02 18.87 4.67
N SER A 486 -9.74 20.17 4.80
CA SER A 486 -9.17 20.75 6.01
C SER A 486 -10.10 20.56 7.21
N ALA A 487 -9.52 20.30 8.37
CA ALA A 487 -10.22 20.15 9.64
C ALA A 487 -9.50 20.94 10.74
N PRO A 488 -10.19 21.35 11.81
CA PRO A 488 -9.56 22.03 12.93
C PRO A 488 -8.45 21.18 13.54
N ASN A 489 -7.31 21.77 13.78
CA ASN A 489 -6.20 21.14 14.49
C ASN A 489 -5.72 22.06 15.62
N PRO A 490 -6.18 21.85 16.88
CA PRO A 490 -5.81 22.68 18.01
C PRO A 490 -4.29 22.75 18.29
N PHE A 491 -3.52 21.79 17.78
CA PHE A 491 -2.06 21.73 17.95
C PHE A 491 -1.30 22.42 16.82
N SER A 492 -1.99 23.00 15.83
CA SER A 492 -1.34 23.77 14.78
C SER A 492 -1.04 25.20 15.25
N PRO A 493 0.16 25.74 14.92
CA PRO A 493 0.47 27.15 15.18
C PRO A 493 -0.56 28.12 14.54
N ASP A 494 -1.15 27.72 13.41
CA ASP A 494 -2.13 28.50 12.65
C ASP A 494 -3.59 28.21 13.07
N TYR A 495 -3.77 27.58 14.24
CA TYR A 495 -5.13 27.26 14.72
C TYR A 495 -5.90 28.52 15.04
N ASN A 496 -7.04 28.69 14.38
CA ASN A 496 -7.99 29.74 14.65
C ASN A 496 -9.35 29.10 15.00
N PRO A 497 -9.84 29.25 16.24
CA PRO A 497 -11.11 28.68 16.68
C PRO A 497 -12.34 29.27 15.95
N ARG A 498 -12.19 30.48 15.35
CA ARG A 498 -13.27 31.12 14.57
C ARG A 498 -13.30 30.68 13.11
N LYS A 499 -12.25 29.96 12.62
CA LYS A 499 -12.19 29.49 11.24
C LYS A 499 -13.13 28.32 11.07
N GLN A 500 -14.00 28.41 10.08
CA GLN A 500 -14.90 27.32 9.70
C GLN A 500 -14.18 26.29 8.85
N TYR A 501 -14.60 25.03 8.97
CA TYR A 501 -14.03 23.89 8.27
C TYR A 501 -15.13 22.97 7.78
N ILE A 502 -15.02 22.48 6.55
CA ILE A 502 -15.95 21.49 5.96
C ILE A 502 -15.55 20.07 6.38
N ALA A 503 -14.25 19.80 6.47
CA ALA A 503 -13.67 18.56 6.98
C ALA A 503 -14.13 17.27 6.28
N LEU A 504 -14.36 17.31 4.97
CA LEU A 504 -14.79 16.15 4.18
C LEU A 504 -13.89 14.93 4.38
N SER A 505 -14.49 13.75 4.37
CA SER A 505 -13.75 12.50 4.33
C SER A 505 -13.18 12.25 2.93
N TYR A 506 -12.10 11.48 2.89
CA TYR A 506 -11.44 11.11 1.64
C TYR A 506 -12.41 10.50 0.61
N GLN A 507 -13.29 9.59 1.04
CA GLN A 507 -14.25 8.93 0.16
C GLN A 507 -15.30 9.90 -0.42
N ARG A 508 -15.84 10.82 0.39
CA ARG A 508 -16.80 11.84 -0.11
C ARG A 508 -16.13 12.78 -1.12
N LEU A 509 -14.89 13.18 -0.83
CA LEU A 509 -14.10 13.98 -1.76
C LEU A 509 -13.88 13.23 -3.09
N LEU A 510 -13.58 11.94 -3.06
CA LEU A 510 -13.39 11.14 -4.28
C LEU A 510 -14.67 11.06 -5.12
N VAL A 511 -15.83 10.85 -4.48
CA VAL A 511 -17.13 10.80 -5.18
C VAL A 511 -17.41 12.13 -5.84
N MET A 512 -17.24 13.24 -5.13
CA MET A 512 -17.43 14.58 -5.66
C MET A 512 -16.52 14.85 -6.87
N LEU A 513 -15.22 14.60 -6.74
CA LEU A 513 -14.26 14.81 -7.84
C LEU A 513 -14.57 13.91 -9.05
N TYR A 514 -14.97 12.66 -8.81
CA TYR A 514 -15.39 11.76 -9.88
C TYR A 514 -16.61 12.32 -10.61
N GLN A 515 -17.65 12.78 -9.90
CA GLN A 515 -18.84 13.37 -10.48
C GLN A 515 -18.52 14.64 -11.27
N MET A 516 -17.70 15.55 -10.71
CA MET A 516 -17.30 16.78 -11.41
C MET A 516 -16.52 16.49 -12.70
N VAL A 517 -15.76 15.38 -12.76
CA VAL A 517 -15.11 14.93 -14.00
C VAL A 517 -16.13 14.35 -14.97
N GLN A 518 -17.10 13.53 -14.51
CA GLN A 518 -18.14 12.94 -15.37
C GLN A 518 -19.08 13.99 -15.96
N THR A 519 -19.38 15.04 -15.20
CA THR A 519 -20.19 16.17 -15.68
C THR A 519 -19.37 17.23 -16.43
N ASN A 520 -18.11 16.92 -16.75
CA ASN A 520 -17.19 17.77 -17.51
C ASN A 520 -16.91 19.16 -16.88
N GLN A 521 -17.18 19.33 -15.60
CA GLN A 521 -16.84 20.55 -14.85
C GLN A 521 -15.33 20.62 -14.58
N ILE A 522 -14.66 19.48 -14.48
CA ILE A 522 -13.21 19.37 -14.41
C ILE A 522 -12.73 18.63 -15.66
N GLN A 523 -11.99 19.33 -16.49
CA GLN A 523 -11.36 18.75 -17.70
C GLN A 523 -10.12 17.93 -17.32
N ALA A 524 -10.33 16.75 -16.78
CA ALA A 524 -9.28 15.83 -16.38
C ALA A 524 -9.71 14.37 -16.52
N SER A 525 -8.77 13.47 -16.63
CA SER A 525 -9.08 12.04 -16.51
C SER A 525 -9.00 11.59 -15.05
N PHE A 526 -10.00 10.81 -14.60
CA PHE A 526 -10.01 10.24 -13.25
C PHE A 526 -9.64 8.76 -13.29
N ARG A 527 -8.67 8.35 -12.47
CA ARG A 527 -8.20 6.97 -12.38
C ARG A 527 -8.14 6.52 -10.93
N LEU A 528 -8.76 5.39 -10.66
CA LEU A 528 -8.63 4.71 -9.37
C LEU A 528 -7.49 3.69 -9.43
N GLN A 529 -6.83 3.50 -8.30
CA GLN A 529 -5.94 2.36 -8.14
C GLN A 529 -6.75 1.07 -8.31
N LYS A 530 -6.28 0.15 -9.17
CA LYS A 530 -6.93 -1.16 -9.30
C LYS A 530 -6.95 -1.83 -7.94
N MET A 531 -8.13 -2.24 -7.49
CA MET A 531 -8.27 -3.03 -6.27
C MET A 531 -7.62 -4.39 -6.49
N ILE A 532 -6.74 -4.77 -5.58
CA ILE A 532 -6.26 -6.14 -5.50
C ILE A 532 -7.37 -6.93 -4.81
N PRO A 533 -7.94 -7.97 -5.45
CA PRO A 533 -8.95 -8.80 -4.82
C PRO A 533 -8.40 -9.33 -3.50
N ASN A 534 -9.20 -9.23 -2.50
CA ASN A 534 -9.05 -9.61 -1.10
C ASN A 534 -7.78 -10.42 -0.75
N GLN A 535 -6.72 -9.73 -0.34
CA GLN A 535 -5.48 -10.38 0.10
C GLN A 535 -5.73 -11.41 1.22
N LEU A 536 -6.76 -11.19 2.04
CA LEU A 536 -7.19 -12.12 3.08
C LEU A 536 -7.75 -13.42 2.51
N ALA A 537 -8.51 -13.38 1.42
CA ALA A 537 -9.05 -14.59 0.79
C ALA A 537 -7.91 -15.46 0.20
N GLN A 538 -6.90 -14.84 -0.36
CA GLN A 538 -5.71 -15.55 -0.84
C GLN A 538 -4.91 -16.20 0.28
N VAL A 539 -4.83 -15.55 1.45
CA VAL A 539 -4.11 -16.09 2.62
C VAL A 539 -4.89 -17.21 3.29
N THR A 540 -6.22 -17.13 3.35
CA THR A 540 -7.06 -18.18 3.93
C THR A 540 -7.03 -19.45 3.08
N THR A 541 -6.90 -19.33 1.77
CA THR A 541 -6.74 -20.50 0.88
C THR A 541 -5.33 -21.11 0.95
N LEU A 542 -4.29 -20.30 1.20
CA LEU A 542 -2.91 -20.78 1.36
C LEU A 542 -2.65 -21.45 2.71
N ASN A 543 -3.38 -21.05 3.76
CA ASN A 543 -3.26 -21.61 5.12
C ASN A 543 -4.16 -22.82 5.39
N ARG A 544 -4.83 -23.40 4.39
CA ARG A 544 -5.40 -24.73 4.56
C ARG A 544 -4.24 -25.71 4.71
N PRO A 545 -4.13 -26.46 5.83
CA PRO A 545 -3.11 -27.48 5.95
C PRO A 545 -3.27 -28.41 4.74
N ARG A 546 -2.22 -28.55 3.96
CA ARG A 546 -2.17 -29.63 2.97
C ARG A 546 -2.35 -30.93 3.75
N PRO A 547 -3.29 -31.80 3.37
CA PRO A 547 -3.41 -33.08 4.03
C PRO A 547 -2.04 -33.74 3.94
N SER A 548 -1.44 -34.00 5.10
CA SER A 548 -0.21 -34.78 5.21
C SER A 548 -0.47 -36.09 4.49
N ARG A 549 0.25 -36.36 3.40
CA ARG A 549 0.32 -37.71 2.84
C ARG A 549 0.95 -38.59 3.92
N SER A 550 0.10 -39.20 4.74
CA SER A 550 0.53 -40.29 5.59
C SER A 550 0.98 -41.45 4.68
N LEU A 551 2.26 -41.74 4.73
CA LEU A 551 2.81 -43.02 4.31
C LEU A 551 2.30 -44.07 5.27
N LEU A 552 1.09 -44.60 5.05
CA LEU A 552 0.62 -45.86 5.62
C LEU A 552 -0.44 -46.45 4.68
N GLY A 553 -0.11 -47.61 4.20
CA GLY A 553 -0.83 -48.77 3.74
C GLY A 553 -2.24 -48.62 3.18
N ARG A 554 -2.39 -49.15 1.98
CA ARG A 554 -3.65 -49.53 1.34
C ARG A 554 -4.53 -50.36 2.29
N SER A 555 -5.76 -49.89 2.55
CA SER A 555 -6.89 -50.80 2.74
C SER A 555 -8.12 -50.10 2.15
N ASN A 556 -8.71 -50.81 1.15
CA ASN A 556 -9.99 -50.47 0.52
C ASN A 556 -11.10 -50.55 1.55
N VAL A 557 -11.76 -49.43 1.88
CA VAL A 557 -13.14 -49.43 2.36
C VAL A 557 -13.85 -48.25 1.72
N SER A 558 -14.82 -48.58 0.91
CA SER A 558 -15.78 -47.64 0.32
C SER A 558 -16.70 -47.10 1.43
N THR A 559 -16.63 -45.79 1.68
CA THR A 559 -17.67 -45.08 2.44
C THR A 559 -18.04 -43.82 1.71
N THR A 560 -19.30 -43.74 1.33
CA THR A 560 -20.01 -42.60 0.78
C THR A 560 -19.87 -41.39 1.68
N GLU A 561 -19.25 -40.30 1.15
CA GLU A 561 -19.18 -39.00 1.81
C GLU A 561 -20.54 -38.27 1.72
N PRO A 562 -21.00 -37.66 2.83
CA PRO A 562 -22.07 -36.68 2.74
C PRO A 562 -21.50 -35.33 2.26
N ALA A 563 -22.19 -34.72 1.30
CA ALA A 563 -21.85 -33.44 0.70
C ALA A 563 -21.63 -32.33 1.74
N ALA A 564 -20.47 -31.69 1.70
CA ALA A 564 -20.15 -30.52 2.52
C ALA A 564 -20.98 -29.31 2.02
N VAL A 565 -21.86 -28.83 2.90
CA VAL A 565 -22.65 -27.61 2.69
C VAL A 565 -21.72 -26.39 2.74
N SER A 566 -21.61 -25.69 1.65
CA SER A 566 -20.91 -24.40 1.53
C SER A 566 -21.72 -23.30 2.24
N PRO A 567 -21.16 -22.48 3.14
CA PRO A 567 -21.91 -21.44 3.85
C PRO A 567 -22.16 -20.14 3.07
N TYR A 568 -22.00 -20.13 1.75
CA TYR A 568 -22.19 -18.96 0.91
C TYR A 568 -23.04 -19.25 -0.34
N ASN A 569 -24.25 -19.73 -0.12
CA ASN A 569 -25.25 -19.78 -1.19
C ASN A 569 -26.43 -18.90 -0.78
N THR A 570 -26.40 -17.62 -1.13
CA THR A 570 -27.57 -16.75 -1.13
C THR A 570 -28.17 -16.77 -2.55
N ASN A 571 -28.93 -17.80 -2.85
CA ASN A 571 -29.87 -17.74 -3.95
C ASN A 571 -31.10 -16.94 -3.50
N LEU A 572 -31.32 -15.78 -4.10
CA LEU A 572 -32.58 -15.08 -4.06
C LEU A 572 -33.51 -15.77 -5.07
N PRO A 573 -34.78 -16.07 -4.71
CA PRO A 573 -35.78 -16.63 -5.62
C PRO A 573 -36.39 -15.52 -6.48
N GLY A 574 -36.55 -15.75 -7.76
CA GLY A 574 -37.48 -15.02 -8.59
C GLY A 574 -36.96 -14.49 -9.92
N GLU A 575 -36.71 -15.34 -10.88
CA GLU A 575 -36.90 -14.99 -12.29
C GLU A 575 -37.82 -16.02 -12.95
N ILE A 576 -38.98 -15.53 -13.39
CA ILE A 576 -39.95 -16.25 -14.18
C ILE A 576 -39.44 -16.26 -15.63
N PRO A 577 -39.38 -17.41 -16.32
CA PRO A 577 -38.96 -17.42 -17.71
C PRO A 577 -40.08 -16.89 -18.61
N ASN A 578 -39.78 -15.84 -19.36
CA ASN A 578 -40.65 -15.31 -20.39
C ASN A 578 -40.63 -16.24 -21.62
N LYS A 579 -41.71 -16.96 -21.86
CA LYS A 579 -41.95 -17.69 -23.09
C LYS A 579 -42.32 -16.70 -24.19
N THR A 580 -41.56 -16.67 -25.25
CA THR A 580 -41.99 -16.15 -26.54
C THR A 580 -42.05 -17.28 -27.55
N HIS A 581 -43.22 -17.51 -28.09
CA HIS A 581 -43.53 -18.18 -29.34
C HIS A 581 -44.42 -17.26 -30.20
N PRO A 582 -44.51 -17.52 -31.48
CA PRO A 582 -43.58 -18.04 -32.51
C PRO A 582 -42.89 -16.96 -33.32
#